data_cee4492a9c6026f8bbfd89083a367903
#
_entry.id   cee4492a9c6026f8bbfd89083a367903
#
_cell.length_a   1.000
_cell.length_b   1.000
_cell.length_c   1.000
_cell.angle_alpha   90.00
_cell.angle_beta   90.00
_cell.angle_gamma   90.00
#
_symmetry.space_group_name_H-M   'P 1'
#
loop_
_entity.id
_entity.type
_entity.pdbx_description
1 polymer ?
#
loop_
_entity_poly.entity_id
_entity_poly.type
_entity_poly.pdbx_seq_one_letter_code
_entity_poly.pdbx_strand_id
1 'polypeptide(L)'
;MYDTTGQKKILEVKNLKQYFNVGTKNEVRAVDDVSFDIYEGETLGLVGESGCGKTTTGRAIIRLYNPTSGEIFFDGTEIHTLHDRKEQLAFRKDMQMIFQEPYASLNPRMKVRDIVAEGLKIHGLATTEKAVDDRVAELLDLVGLNKDHSSRYPHEFSGGQRQRIGIARALAVNPKLIIADEPISALDVSIQAQVVNLLMELQKKQKLTFLFIAHDLSMVKYISNRIGVMYFGKLVELAPADDVYNKPLHPYTESLLSAIPLPDPVYERNRTRFTYVPREENGEPEAMREIVPGHFVYCRESDVPVLKAKYENY
;
A
#
# COMPACT_ATOMS: atom_id res chain seq x y z
N MET A 1 15.64 13.38 -6.54
CA MET A 1 15.76 12.50 -5.36
C MET A 1 14.66 12.89 -4.38
N TYR A 2 13.83 11.96 -3.90
CA TYR A 2 12.79 12.28 -2.91
C TYR A 2 13.48 12.45 -1.55
N ASP A 3 13.42 13.68 -1.01
CA ASP A 3 14.06 14.00 0.27
C ASP A 3 13.01 13.95 1.39
N THR A 4 13.24 13.14 2.39
CA THR A 4 12.39 12.99 3.57
C THR A 4 12.89 13.79 4.78
N THR A 5 13.99 14.55 4.62
CA THR A 5 14.61 15.31 5.70
C THR A 5 13.65 16.39 6.23
N GLY A 6 13.31 16.30 7.52
CA GLY A 6 12.40 17.24 8.17
C GLY A 6 10.91 17.04 7.87
N GLN A 7 10.53 16.03 7.09
CA GLN A 7 9.12 15.70 6.88
C GLN A 7 8.53 15.00 8.11
N LYS A 8 7.24 15.27 8.38
CA LYS A 8 6.52 14.63 9.48
C LYS A 8 6.21 13.18 9.12
N LYS A 9 6.61 12.24 9.97
CA LYS A 9 6.19 10.83 9.88
C LYS A 9 4.73 10.71 10.30
N ILE A 10 3.90 10.14 9.44
CA ILE A 10 2.50 9.83 9.74
C ILE A 10 2.33 8.38 10.19
N LEU A 11 3.16 7.47 9.69
CA LEU A 11 3.21 6.07 10.09
C LEU A 11 4.65 5.65 10.33
N GLU A 12 4.89 4.97 11.46
CA GLU A 12 6.15 4.29 11.76
C GLU A 12 5.85 2.82 12.07
N VAL A 13 6.45 1.91 11.33
CA VAL A 13 6.38 0.47 11.55
C VAL A 13 7.75 0.00 12.00
N LYS A 14 7.82 -0.67 13.17
CA LYS A 14 9.09 -1.10 13.79
C LYS A 14 9.05 -2.58 14.10
N ASN A 15 9.94 -3.34 13.47
CA ASN A 15 10.16 -4.78 13.68
C ASN A 15 8.85 -5.59 13.67
N LEU A 16 7.94 -5.24 12.76
CA LEU A 16 6.62 -5.87 12.65
C LEU A 16 6.76 -7.34 12.28
N LYS A 17 6.13 -8.20 13.10
CA LYS A 17 6.00 -9.64 12.83
C LYS A 17 4.54 -10.03 12.87
N GLN A 18 4.10 -10.75 11.84
CA GLN A 18 2.77 -11.34 11.78
C GLN A 18 2.91 -12.81 11.37
N TYR A 19 2.75 -13.68 12.34
CA TYR A 19 2.81 -15.13 12.16
C TYR A 19 1.42 -15.73 12.33
N PHE A 20 1.11 -16.72 11.52
CA PHE A 20 -0.12 -17.51 11.64
C PHE A 20 0.22 -18.92 12.09
N ASN A 21 -0.69 -19.57 12.82
CA ASN A 21 -0.53 -20.93 13.35
C ASN A 21 0.75 -21.11 14.18
N VAL A 22 1.09 -20.11 15.00
CA VAL A 22 2.30 -20.08 15.82
C VAL A 22 2.40 -21.35 16.68
N GLY A 23 3.60 -21.96 16.69
CA GLY A 23 3.87 -23.19 17.46
C GLY A 23 3.34 -24.49 16.87
N THR A 24 2.81 -24.44 15.65
CA THR A 24 2.35 -25.64 14.92
C THR A 24 3.31 -25.98 13.77
N LYS A 25 3.16 -27.21 13.20
CA LYS A 25 3.91 -27.60 12.00
C LYS A 25 3.60 -26.76 10.75
N ASN A 26 2.49 -26.02 10.78
CA ASN A 26 2.02 -25.17 9.68
C ASN A 26 2.18 -23.69 10.03
N GLU A 27 3.19 -23.31 10.80
CA GLU A 27 3.51 -21.90 11.07
C GLU A 27 3.87 -21.18 9.78
N VAL A 28 3.21 -20.03 9.54
CA VAL A 28 3.47 -19.16 8.39
C VAL A 28 3.93 -17.80 8.91
N ARG A 29 5.16 -17.42 8.59
CA ARG A 29 5.74 -16.11 8.88
C ARG A 29 5.42 -15.15 7.75
N ALA A 30 4.18 -14.65 7.76
CA ALA A 30 3.68 -13.81 6.67
C ALA A 30 4.33 -12.43 6.62
N VAL A 31 4.73 -11.88 7.77
CA VAL A 31 5.55 -10.67 7.91
C VAL A 31 6.60 -10.97 8.98
N ASP A 32 7.87 -10.77 8.67
CA ASP A 32 8.98 -11.13 9.53
C ASP A 32 10.01 -10.00 9.59
N ASP A 33 9.95 -9.24 10.69
CA ASP A 33 10.88 -8.15 11.02
C ASP A 33 10.87 -6.98 10.02
N VAL A 34 9.67 -6.52 9.64
CA VAL A 34 9.48 -5.42 8.69
C VAL A 34 9.47 -4.08 9.41
N SER A 35 10.32 -3.14 8.95
CA SER A 35 10.39 -1.77 9.46
C SER A 35 10.42 -0.77 8.32
N PHE A 36 9.56 0.26 8.38
CA PHE A 36 9.54 1.40 7.47
C PHE A 36 8.71 2.56 8.02
N ASP A 37 8.93 3.74 7.46
CA ASP A 37 8.17 4.95 7.77
C ASP A 37 7.40 5.42 6.54
N ILE A 38 6.26 6.11 6.75
CA ILE A 38 5.54 6.87 5.73
C ILE A 38 5.42 8.32 6.20
N TYR A 39 5.72 9.26 5.30
CA TYR A 39 5.67 10.69 5.59
C TYR A 39 4.35 11.32 5.15
N GLU A 40 3.96 12.41 5.78
CA GLU A 40 2.71 13.12 5.46
C GLU A 40 2.70 13.59 4.00
N GLY A 41 1.64 13.25 3.26
CA GLY A 41 1.50 13.55 1.83
C GLY A 41 2.30 12.62 0.90
N GLU A 42 2.99 11.60 1.44
CA GLU A 42 3.73 10.62 0.65
C GLU A 42 2.82 9.51 0.11
N THR A 43 3.16 8.97 -1.04
CA THR A 43 2.74 7.64 -1.48
C THR A 43 3.92 6.69 -1.37
N LEU A 44 3.89 5.77 -0.40
CA LEU A 44 4.81 4.63 -0.32
C LEU A 44 4.22 3.45 -1.07
N GLY A 45 4.90 2.98 -2.11
CA GLY A 45 4.56 1.74 -2.80
C GLY A 45 5.11 0.53 -2.06
N LEU A 46 4.32 -0.55 -1.93
CA LEU A 46 4.79 -1.83 -1.40
C LEU A 46 4.55 -2.91 -2.44
N VAL A 47 5.64 -3.48 -2.98
CA VAL A 47 5.60 -4.42 -4.10
C VAL A 47 6.24 -5.76 -3.74
N GLY A 48 5.96 -6.78 -4.56
CA GLY A 48 6.50 -8.14 -4.44
C GLY A 48 5.53 -9.17 -5.00
N GLU A 49 5.95 -10.41 -5.12
CA GLU A 49 5.11 -11.51 -5.60
C GLU A 49 3.88 -11.75 -4.73
N SER A 50 2.88 -12.46 -5.31
CA SER A 50 1.69 -12.87 -4.55
C SER A 50 2.09 -13.75 -3.35
N GLY A 51 1.50 -13.47 -2.18
CA GLY A 51 1.79 -14.22 -0.97
C GLY A 51 3.05 -13.78 -0.20
N CYS A 52 3.82 -12.77 -0.66
CA CYS A 52 5.02 -12.32 0.05
C CYS A 52 4.75 -11.49 1.33
N GLY A 53 3.48 -11.23 1.71
CA GLY A 53 3.13 -10.57 2.97
C GLY A 53 2.58 -9.14 2.88
N LYS A 54 2.50 -8.52 1.70
CA LYS A 54 2.04 -7.11 1.51
C LYS A 54 0.67 -6.82 2.11
N THR A 55 -0.35 -7.57 1.69
CA THR A 55 -1.73 -7.44 2.21
C THR A 55 -1.78 -7.69 3.72
N THR A 56 -1.00 -8.67 4.21
CA THR A 56 -0.90 -8.96 5.64
C THR A 56 -0.31 -7.77 6.41
N THR A 57 0.74 -7.14 5.86
CA THR A 57 1.33 -5.91 6.43
C THR A 57 0.29 -4.78 6.51
N GLY A 58 -0.42 -4.50 5.43
CA GLY A 58 -1.48 -3.48 5.41
C GLY A 58 -2.60 -3.77 6.42
N ARG A 59 -3.03 -5.04 6.54
CA ARG A 59 -4.08 -5.46 7.48
C ARG A 59 -3.61 -5.43 8.94
N ALA A 60 -2.35 -5.68 9.22
CA ALA A 60 -1.78 -5.51 10.55
C ALA A 60 -1.72 -4.02 10.94
N ILE A 61 -1.32 -3.15 10.03
CA ILE A 61 -1.26 -1.69 10.24
C ILE A 61 -2.65 -1.12 10.58
N ILE A 62 -3.71 -1.51 9.86
CA ILE A 62 -5.07 -1.02 10.15
C ILE A 62 -5.74 -1.78 11.30
N ARG A 63 -5.02 -2.65 12.02
CA ARG A 63 -5.52 -3.48 13.13
C ARG A 63 -6.67 -4.42 12.76
N LEU A 64 -6.67 -4.98 11.55
CA LEU A 64 -7.50 -6.15 11.23
C LEU A 64 -6.87 -7.44 11.75
N TYR A 65 -5.55 -7.45 11.93
CA TYR A 65 -4.80 -8.49 12.65
C TYR A 65 -4.08 -7.87 13.85
N ASN A 66 -3.97 -8.63 14.93
CA ASN A 66 -3.07 -8.29 16.03
C ASN A 66 -1.70 -8.86 15.69
N PRO A 67 -0.65 -8.04 15.57
CA PRO A 67 0.69 -8.54 15.26
C PRO A 67 1.20 -9.51 16.32
N THR A 68 2.06 -10.42 15.88
CA THR A 68 2.78 -11.33 16.78
C THR A 68 3.76 -10.56 17.66
N SER A 69 4.44 -9.56 17.08
CA SER A 69 5.31 -8.61 17.79
C SER A 69 5.62 -7.40 16.89
N GLY A 70 6.32 -6.42 17.44
CA GLY A 70 6.64 -5.16 16.79
C GLY A 70 5.71 -4.04 17.22
N GLU A 71 6.05 -2.83 16.82
CA GLU A 71 5.35 -1.61 17.19
C GLU A 71 4.89 -0.85 15.96
N ILE A 72 3.70 -0.27 16.00
CA ILE A 72 3.16 0.57 14.95
C ILE A 72 2.68 1.88 15.56
N PHE A 73 3.27 2.99 15.10
CA PHE A 73 2.86 4.34 15.52
C PHE A 73 2.15 5.03 14.36
N PHE A 74 0.99 5.60 14.65
CA PHE A 74 0.25 6.43 13.72
C PHE A 74 0.07 7.83 14.32
N ASP A 75 0.53 8.85 13.59
CA ASP A 75 0.56 10.26 14.02
C ASP A 75 1.13 10.40 15.44
N GLY A 76 2.22 9.67 15.71
CA GLY A 76 2.94 9.66 17.00
C GLY A 76 2.31 8.79 18.09
N THR A 77 1.16 8.16 17.86
CA THR A 77 0.48 7.30 18.84
C THR A 77 0.67 5.83 18.49
N GLU A 78 1.10 5.02 19.48
CA GLU A 78 1.18 3.57 19.30
C GLU A 78 -0.21 2.96 19.22
N ILE A 79 -0.55 2.39 18.07
CA ILE A 79 -1.93 1.98 17.78
C ILE A 79 -2.41 0.76 18.59
N HIS A 80 -1.49 -0.10 19.05
CA HIS A 80 -1.85 -1.31 19.81
C HIS A 80 -2.19 -1.01 21.27
N THR A 81 -1.78 0.15 21.80
CA THR A 81 -2.12 0.63 23.13
C THR A 81 -3.49 1.31 23.22
N LEU A 82 -4.15 1.54 22.07
CA LEU A 82 -5.48 2.15 22.03
C LEU A 82 -6.54 1.18 22.56
N HIS A 83 -6.99 1.38 23.77
CA HIS A 83 -8.03 0.57 24.40
C HIS A 83 -9.36 1.31 24.51
N ASP A 84 -9.34 2.65 24.63
CA ASP A 84 -10.55 3.45 24.69
C ASP A 84 -11.30 3.48 23.35
N ARG A 85 -12.64 3.38 23.43
CA ARG A 85 -13.51 3.35 22.25
C ARG A 85 -13.41 4.64 21.41
N LYS A 86 -13.23 5.80 22.06
CA LYS A 86 -13.12 7.09 21.35
C LYS A 86 -11.82 7.18 20.58
N GLU A 87 -10.70 6.74 21.19
CA GLU A 87 -9.39 6.68 20.53
C GLU A 87 -9.41 5.74 19.35
N GLN A 88 -10.00 4.53 19.52
CA GLN A 88 -10.15 3.59 18.41
C GLN A 88 -11.03 4.14 17.28
N LEU A 89 -12.10 4.87 17.58
CA LEU A 89 -12.93 5.52 16.57
C LEU A 89 -12.15 6.63 15.85
N ALA A 90 -11.39 7.46 16.57
CA ALA A 90 -10.55 8.49 15.97
C ALA A 90 -9.49 7.86 15.05
N PHE A 91 -8.81 6.81 15.49
CA PHE A 91 -7.86 6.05 14.67
C PHE A 91 -8.52 5.51 13.39
N ARG A 92 -9.68 4.86 13.51
CA ARG A 92 -10.41 4.31 12.35
C ARG A 92 -10.95 5.37 11.41
N LYS A 93 -11.20 6.59 11.88
CA LYS A 93 -11.54 7.73 11.02
C LYS A 93 -10.33 8.18 10.21
N ASP A 94 -9.18 8.33 10.86
CA ASP A 94 -7.98 8.92 10.27
C ASP A 94 -7.20 7.93 9.38
N MET A 95 -7.41 6.62 9.54
CA MET A 95 -6.82 5.57 8.71
C MET A 95 -7.90 4.72 8.04
N GLN A 96 -7.89 4.66 6.72
CA GLN A 96 -8.88 3.94 5.92
C GLN A 96 -8.21 2.94 4.98
N MET A 97 -9.00 1.98 4.48
CA MET A 97 -8.52 0.95 3.55
C MET A 97 -9.40 0.86 2.31
N ILE A 98 -8.77 0.83 1.14
CA ILE A 98 -9.37 0.44 -0.13
C ILE A 98 -8.98 -1.02 -0.37
N PHE A 99 -9.96 -1.91 -0.49
CA PHE A 99 -9.75 -3.35 -0.58
C PHE A 99 -9.52 -3.80 -2.02
N GLN A 100 -8.83 -4.91 -2.16
CA GLN A 100 -8.46 -5.55 -3.42
C GLN A 100 -9.66 -5.93 -4.29
N GLU A 101 -10.72 -6.49 -3.69
CA GLU A 101 -11.91 -6.92 -4.41
C GLU A 101 -13.08 -5.95 -4.18
N PRO A 102 -13.40 -5.07 -5.13
CA PRO A 102 -14.49 -4.14 -4.99
C PRO A 102 -15.85 -4.83 -4.88
N TYR A 103 -15.99 -6.04 -5.45
CA TYR A 103 -17.22 -6.82 -5.37
C TYR A 103 -17.49 -7.34 -3.95
N ALA A 104 -16.49 -7.91 -3.31
CA ALA A 104 -16.60 -8.48 -1.96
C ALA A 104 -16.63 -7.41 -0.86
N SER A 105 -16.07 -6.21 -1.12
CA SER A 105 -15.94 -5.14 -0.14
C SER A 105 -17.18 -4.26 0.00
N LEU A 106 -18.13 -4.33 -0.93
CA LEU A 106 -19.39 -3.57 -0.91
C LEU A 106 -20.55 -4.50 -0.58
N ASN A 107 -21.35 -4.15 0.43
CA ASN A 107 -22.55 -4.93 0.75
C ASN A 107 -23.57 -4.84 -0.40
N PRO A 108 -23.86 -5.96 -1.11
CA PRO A 108 -24.72 -5.95 -2.29
C PRO A 108 -26.21 -5.61 -1.99
N ARG A 109 -26.60 -5.63 -0.72
CA ARG A 109 -27.96 -5.32 -0.26
C ARG A 109 -28.14 -3.85 0.13
N MET A 110 -27.07 -3.07 0.15
CA MET A 110 -27.11 -1.65 0.48
C MET A 110 -27.04 -0.81 -0.81
N LYS A 111 -27.71 0.33 -0.81
CA LYS A 111 -27.56 1.34 -1.86
C LYS A 111 -26.18 2.01 -1.76
N VAL A 112 -25.67 2.50 -2.88
CA VAL A 112 -24.40 3.23 -2.93
C VAL A 112 -24.37 4.39 -1.93
N ARG A 113 -25.47 5.13 -1.82
CA ARG A 113 -25.65 6.18 -0.80
C ARG A 113 -25.30 5.69 0.61
N ASP A 114 -25.88 4.58 1.02
CA ASP A 114 -25.75 4.08 2.39
C ASP A 114 -24.35 3.51 2.63
N ILE A 115 -23.72 2.90 1.62
CA ILE A 115 -22.34 2.42 1.67
C ILE A 115 -21.36 3.58 1.88
N VAL A 116 -21.51 4.66 1.11
CA VAL A 116 -20.61 5.83 1.21
C VAL A 116 -20.90 6.61 2.50
N ALA A 117 -22.16 6.71 2.91
CA ALA A 117 -22.59 7.43 4.10
C ALA A 117 -22.29 6.71 5.42
N GLU A 118 -21.94 5.42 5.40
CA GLU A 118 -21.76 4.63 6.62
C GLU A 118 -20.71 5.27 7.56
N GLY A 119 -19.55 5.63 7.03
CA GLY A 119 -18.51 6.32 7.80
C GLY A 119 -18.97 7.68 8.33
N LEU A 120 -19.72 8.46 7.54
CA LEU A 120 -20.26 9.74 7.99
C LEU A 120 -21.17 9.60 9.21
N LYS A 121 -22.04 8.58 9.20
CA LYS A 121 -22.99 8.29 10.30
C LYS A 121 -22.24 7.77 11.55
N ILE A 122 -21.31 6.83 11.38
CA ILE A 122 -20.56 6.24 12.51
C ILE A 122 -19.74 7.30 13.25
N HIS A 123 -19.14 8.23 12.52
CA HIS A 123 -18.28 9.29 13.09
C HIS A 123 -19.03 10.61 13.35
N GLY A 124 -20.35 10.66 13.13
CA GLY A 124 -21.17 11.85 13.39
C GLY A 124 -20.79 13.08 12.54
N LEU A 125 -20.26 12.86 11.32
CA LEU A 125 -19.80 13.93 10.44
C LEU A 125 -20.94 14.59 9.66
N ALA A 126 -22.08 13.92 9.55
CA ALA A 126 -23.32 14.47 8.99
C ALA A 126 -24.50 14.02 9.86
N THR A 127 -25.27 14.98 10.40
CA THR A 127 -26.33 14.72 11.37
C THR A 127 -27.73 14.77 10.77
N THR A 128 -27.89 15.32 9.57
CA THR A 128 -29.17 15.38 8.86
C THR A 128 -29.09 14.58 7.57
N GLU A 129 -30.22 13.99 7.13
CA GLU A 129 -30.29 13.24 5.87
C GLU A 129 -29.86 14.11 4.67
N LYS A 130 -30.25 15.39 4.67
CA LYS A 130 -29.82 16.33 3.62
C LYS A 130 -28.29 16.51 3.60
N ALA A 131 -27.64 16.69 4.75
CA ALA A 131 -26.19 16.82 4.82
C ALA A 131 -25.47 15.53 4.38
N VAL A 132 -26.05 14.37 4.67
CA VAL A 132 -25.57 13.07 4.18
C VAL A 132 -25.67 13.02 2.66
N ASP A 133 -26.83 13.39 2.08
CA ASP A 133 -27.08 13.34 0.64
C ASP A 133 -26.15 14.31 -0.12
N ASP A 134 -26.00 15.54 0.38
CA ASP A 134 -25.12 16.54 -0.20
C ASP A 134 -23.65 16.04 -0.20
N ARG A 135 -23.19 15.47 0.93
CA ARG A 135 -21.82 14.94 1.04
C ARG A 135 -21.58 13.70 0.18
N VAL A 136 -22.55 12.80 0.09
CA VAL A 136 -22.47 11.63 -0.80
C VAL A 136 -22.41 12.05 -2.26
N ALA A 137 -23.23 13.04 -2.67
CA ALA A 137 -23.20 13.57 -4.03
C ALA A 137 -21.84 14.18 -4.37
N GLU A 138 -21.25 14.96 -3.47
CA GLU A 138 -19.90 15.53 -3.60
C GLU A 138 -18.82 14.42 -3.75
N LEU A 139 -18.89 13.38 -2.91
CA LEU A 139 -17.93 12.27 -2.95
C LEU A 139 -18.04 11.44 -4.23
N LEU A 140 -19.26 11.22 -4.74
CA LEU A 140 -19.47 10.53 -6.01
C LEU A 140 -18.92 11.36 -7.18
N ASP A 141 -19.16 12.65 -7.20
CA ASP A 141 -18.59 13.56 -8.21
C ASP A 141 -17.06 13.56 -8.16
N LEU A 142 -16.49 13.61 -6.96
CA LEU A 142 -15.04 13.59 -6.74
C LEU A 142 -14.36 12.34 -7.34
N VAL A 143 -15.06 11.20 -7.35
CA VAL A 143 -14.54 9.97 -7.97
C VAL A 143 -15.03 9.77 -9.41
N GLY A 144 -15.66 10.78 -10.02
CA GLY A 144 -16.15 10.76 -11.40
C GLY A 144 -17.38 9.88 -11.62
N LEU A 145 -18.25 9.78 -10.61
CA LEU A 145 -19.56 9.13 -10.69
C LEU A 145 -20.70 10.15 -10.62
N ASN A 146 -21.80 9.88 -11.34
CA ASN A 146 -22.96 10.74 -11.27
C ASN A 146 -23.63 10.62 -9.89
N LYS A 147 -24.16 11.74 -9.34
CA LYS A 147 -24.93 11.79 -8.10
C LYS A 147 -26.15 10.87 -8.11
N ASP A 148 -26.79 10.68 -9.27
CA ASP A 148 -27.96 9.81 -9.42
C ASP A 148 -27.61 8.32 -9.19
N HIS A 149 -26.32 7.97 -9.22
CA HIS A 149 -25.85 6.64 -8.87
C HIS A 149 -26.03 6.29 -7.38
N SER A 150 -26.27 7.28 -6.53
CA SER A 150 -26.48 7.10 -5.08
C SER A 150 -27.66 6.16 -4.75
N SER A 151 -28.69 6.15 -5.59
CA SER A 151 -29.91 5.34 -5.39
C SER A 151 -29.78 3.88 -5.85
N ARG A 152 -28.70 3.54 -6.59
CA ARG A 152 -28.47 2.21 -7.17
C ARG A 152 -27.75 1.27 -6.22
N TYR A 153 -27.74 -0.02 -6.57
CA TYR A 153 -27.05 -1.08 -5.85
C TYR A 153 -25.71 -1.44 -6.52
N PRO A 154 -24.71 -1.98 -5.77
CA PRO A 154 -23.39 -2.32 -6.33
C PRO A 154 -23.43 -3.22 -7.55
N HIS A 155 -24.37 -4.15 -7.66
CA HIS A 155 -24.46 -5.08 -8.80
C HIS A 155 -24.82 -4.39 -10.13
N GLU A 156 -25.33 -3.16 -10.11
CA GLU A 156 -25.68 -2.36 -11.30
C GLU A 156 -24.45 -1.63 -11.90
N PHE A 157 -23.25 -1.81 -11.33
CA PHE A 157 -22.03 -1.09 -11.70
C PHE A 157 -20.97 -2.01 -12.28
N SER A 158 -20.13 -1.47 -13.18
CA SER A 158 -18.90 -2.15 -13.62
C SER A 158 -17.87 -2.28 -12.49
N GLY A 159 -16.86 -3.14 -12.68
CA GLY A 159 -15.77 -3.32 -11.70
C GLY A 159 -15.07 -2.01 -11.34
N GLY A 160 -14.71 -1.20 -12.34
CA GLY A 160 -14.08 0.11 -12.13
C GLY A 160 -14.98 1.13 -11.41
N GLN A 161 -16.29 1.12 -11.70
CA GLN A 161 -17.25 1.97 -10.99
C GLN A 161 -17.41 1.53 -9.53
N ARG A 162 -17.44 0.23 -9.24
CA ARG A 162 -17.46 -0.30 -7.86
C ARG A 162 -16.20 0.10 -7.10
N GLN A 163 -15.03 0.06 -7.75
CA GLN A 163 -13.79 0.52 -7.16
C GLN A 163 -13.86 2.01 -6.79
N ARG A 164 -14.41 2.85 -7.67
CA ARG A 164 -14.64 4.27 -7.38
C ARG A 164 -15.60 4.49 -6.21
N ILE A 165 -16.62 3.65 -6.05
CA ILE A 165 -17.52 3.67 -4.88
C ILE A 165 -16.73 3.32 -3.60
N GLY A 166 -15.85 2.31 -3.64
CA GLY A 166 -14.95 1.95 -2.54
C GLY A 166 -13.99 3.09 -2.15
N ILE A 167 -13.47 3.81 -3.15
CA ILE A 167 -12.64 5.01 -2.94
C ILE A 167 -13.48 6.12 -2.29
N ALA A 168 -14.69 6.41 -2.79
CA ALA A 168 -15.59 7.41 -2.22
C ALA A 168 -15.93 7.09 -0.74
N ARG A 169 -16.17 5.82 -0.42
CA ARG A 169 -16.38 5.35 0.96
C ARG A 169 -15.19 5.65 1.86
N ALA A 170 -13.97 5.34 1.40
CA ALA A 170 -12.76 5.61 2.18
C ALA A 170 -12.54 7.12 2.41
N LEU A 171 -12.85 7.95 1.41
CA LEU A 171 -12.71 9.41 1.49
C LEU A 171 -13.78 10.09 2.35
N ALA A 172 -14.90 9.41 2.63
CA ALA A 172 -16.05 10.03 3.31
C ALA A 172 -15.69 10.64 4.67
N VAL A 173 -14.75 10.05 5.39
CA VAL A 173 -14.33 10.47 6.72
C VAL A 173 -13.13 11.43 6.73
N ASN A 174 -12.63 11.86 5.58
CA ASN A 174 -11.43 12.69 5.40
C ASN A 174 -10.20 12.09 6.12
N PRO A 175 -9.74 10.91 5.71
CA PRO A 175 -8.64 10.21 6.37
C PRO A 175 -7.29 10.92 6.16
N LYS A 176 -6.34 10.70 7.07
CA LYS A 176 -4.94 11.14 6.92
C LYS A 176 -4.10 10.14 6.13
N LEU A 177 -4.40 8.83 6.27
CA LEU A 177 -3.71 7.73 5.58
C LEU A 177 -4.71 6.77 4.96
N ILE A 178 -4.48 6.40 3.71
CA ILE A 178 -5.23 5.36 3.02
C ILE A 178 -4.30 4.20 2.65
N ILE A 179 -4.64 3.00 3.10
CA ILE A 179 -4.00 1.76 2.65
C ILE A 179 -4.78 1.26 1.44
N ALA A 180 -4.18 1.33 0.25
CA ALA A 180 -4.77 0.83 -0.98
C ALA A 180 -4.22 -0.56 -1.28
N ASP A 181 -4.98 -1.61 -0.90
CA ASP A 181 -4.58 -3.01 -1.03
C ASP A 181 -4.99 -3.52 -2.42
N GLU A 182 -4.03 -3.60 -3.33
CA GLU A 182 -4.20 -4.00 -4.74
C GLU A 182 -5.43 -3.38 -5.42
N PRO A 183 -5.61 -2.04 -5.38
CA PRO A 183 -6.87 -1.39 -5.75
C PRO A 183 -7.21 -1.47 -7.24
N ILE A 184 -6.34 -2.05 -8.04
CA ILE A 184 -6.46 -2.12 -9.51
C ILE A 184 -6.35 -3.55 -10.07
N SER A 185 -5.98 -4.55 -9.24
CA SER A 185 -5.63 -5.91 -9.71
C SER A 185 -6.78 -6.64 -10.44
N ALA A 186 -8.03 -6.34 -10.07
CA ALA A 186 -9.23 -6.96 -10.64
C ALA A 186 -9.84 -6.16 -11.82
N LEU A 187 -9.11 -5.16 -12.37
CA LEU A 187 -9.62 -4.24 -13.39
C LEU A 187 -8.87 -4.39 -14.72
N ASP A 188 -9.55 -4.08 -15.81
CA ASP A 188 -8.93 -3.98 -17.13
C ASP A 188 -7.88 -2.87 -17.20
N VAL A 189 -6.83 -3.03 -18.01
CA VAL A 189 -5.68 -2.12 -18.09
C VAL A 189 -6.08 -0.65 -18.29
N SER A 190 -7.07 -0.37 -19.14
CA SER A 190 -7.56 0.99 -19.38
C SER A 190 -8.24 1.61 -18.16
N ILE A 191 -8.91 0.79 -17.37
CA ILE A 191 -9.59 1.22 -16.13
C ILE A 191 -8.57 1.36 -15.00
N GLN A 192 -7.54 0.51 -14.94
CA GLN A 192 -6.43 0.64 -13.98
C GLN A 192 -5.80 2.04 -14.07
N ALA A 193 -5.43 2.49 -15.28
CA ALA A 193 -4.85 3.81 -15.49
C ALA A 193 -5.77 4.95 -15.00
N GLN A 194 -7.08 4.84 -15.23
CA GLN A 194 -8.05 5.84 -14.76
C GLN A 194 -8.13 5.89 -13.23
N VAL A 195 -8.11 4.74 -12.56
CA VAL A 195 -8.15 4.68 -11.08
C VAL A 195 -6.85 5.21 -10.47
N VAL A 196 -5.70 4.88 -11.05
CA VAL A 196 -4.40 5.40 -10.59
C VAL A 196 -4.33 6.91 -10.74
N ASN A 197 -4.74 7.47 -11.90
CA ASN A 197 -4.78 8.91 -12.11
C ASN A 197 -5.72 9.60 -11.12
N LEU A 198 -6.89 9.02 -10.86
CA LEU A 198 -7.81 9.51 -9.83
C LEU A 198 -7.14 9.57 -8.44
N LEU A 199 -6.47 8.50 -8.01
CA LEU A 199 -5.78 8.49 -6.71
C LEU A 199 -4.66 9.52 -6.63
N MET A 200 -3.89 9.72 -7.72
CA MET A 200 -2.86 10.76 -7.80
C MET A 200 -3.44 12.18 -7.72
N GLU A 201 -4.56 12.44 -8.40
CA GLU A 201 -5.25 13.73 -8.30
C GLU A 201 -5.76 14.00 -6.89
N LEU A 202 -6.36 12.98 -6.26
CA LEU A 202 -6.85 13.07 -4.88
C LEU A 202 -5.70 13.33 -3.90
N GLN A 203 -4.57 12.62 -4.06
CA GLN A 203 -3.37 12.83 -3.27
C GLN A 203 -2.88 14.28 -3.35
N LYS A 204 -2.76 14.83 -4.57
CA LYS A 204 -2.31 16.22 -4.78
C LYS A 204 -3.30 17.25 -4.22
N LYS A 205 -4.61 17.07 -4.49
CA LYS A 205 -5.65 18.03 -4.10
C LYS A 205 -5.91 18.06 -2.60
N GLN A 206 -5.86 16.91 -1.94
CA GLN A 206 -6.23 16.76 -0.53
C GLN A 206 -5.04 16.47 0.38
N LYS A 207 -3.82 16.43 -0.16
CA LYS A 207 -2.57 16.08 0.57
C LYS A 207 -2.68 14.74 1.30
N LEU A 208 -3.37 13.77 0.68
CA LEU A 208 -3.54 12.43 1.24
C LEU A 208 -2.21 11.69 1.29
N THR A 209 -2.06 10.86 2.31
CA THR A 209 -0.94 9.92 2.41
C THR A 209 -1.42 8.54 2.00
N PHE A 210 -0.60 7.79 1.26
CA PHE A 210 -0.95 6.45 0.80
C PHE A 210 0.12 5.41 1.15
N LEU A 211 -0.34 4.22 1.58
CA LEU A 211 0.39 2.97 1.42
C LEU A 211 -0.25 2.23 0.24
N PHE A 212 0.44 2.23 -0.90
CA PHE A 212 -0.07 1.62 -2.13
C PHE A 212 0.52 0.23 -2.34
N ILE A 213 -0.27 -0.81 -2.13
CA ILE A 213 0.13 -2.20 -2.26
C ILE A 213 -0.23 -2.69 -3.65
N ALA A 214 0.73 -3.25 -4.40
CA ALA A 214 0.50 -3.89 -5.68
C ALA A 214 1.56 -4.94 -5.99
N HIS A 215 1.31 -5.73 -7.04
CA HIS A 215 2.29 -6.70 -7.55
C HIS A 215 3.03 -6.18 -8.80
N ASP A 216 2.52 -5.14 -9.47
CA ASP A 216 3.12 -4.55 -10.66
C ASP A 216 3.99 -3.34 -10.30
N LEU A 217 5.31 -3.53 -10.42
CA LEU A 217 6.31 -2.51 -10.11
C LEU A 217 6.22 -1.29 -11.04
N SER A 218 5.79 -1.48 -12.30
CA SER A 218 5.67 -0.37 -13.27
C SER A 218 4.58 0.62 -12.85
N MET A 219 3.43 0.10 -12.43
CA MET A 219 2.33 0.94 -11.94
C MET A 219 2.68 1.63 -10.64
N VAL A 220 3.36 0.92 -9.74
CA VAL A 220 3.79 1.48 -8.45
C VAL A 220 4.83 2.57 -8.64
N LYS A 221 5.77 2.43 -9.56
CA LYS A 221 6.71 3.49 -9.92
C LYS A 221 6.00 4.80 -10.29
N TYR A 222 4.90 4.69 -11.05
CA TYR A 222 4.19 5.86 -11.55
C TYR A 222 3.48 6.67 -10.44
N ILE A 223 2.96 6.00 -9.41
CA ILE A 223 2.19 6.66 -8.34
C ILE A 223 3.02 6.96 -7.09
N SER A 224 4.14 6.27 -6.86
CA SER A 224 4.84 6.28 -5.57
C SER A 224 6.03 7.24 -5.55
N ASN A 225 6.29 7.80 -4.37
CA ASN A 225 7.50 8.59 -4.09
C ASN A 225 8.67 7.65 -3.74
N ARG A 226 8.42 6.66 -2.87
CA ARG A 226 9.35 5.59 -2.51
C ARG A 226 8.68 4.24 -2.71
N ILE A 227 9.49 3.22 -2.91
CA ILE A 227 9.04 1.84 -3.08
C ILE A 227 9.76 0.94 -2.08
N GLY A 228 8.99 0.14 -1.35
CA GLY A 228 9.47 -1.00 -0.58
C GLY A 228 9.20 -2.30 -1.34
N VAL A 229 10.20 -3.15 -1.45
CA VAL A 229 10.11 -4.46 -2.10
C VAL A 229 10.06 -5.54 -1.02
N MET A 230 9.02 -6.36 -1.05
CA MET A 230 8.85 -7.47 -0.10
C MET A 230 9.11 -8.82 -0.76
N TYR A 231 9.82 -9.69 -0.04
CA TYR A 231 10.10 -11.06 -0.42
C TYR A 231 9.95 -11.98 0.80
N PHE A 232 9.08 -13.00 0.73
CA PHE A 232 8.83 -13.99 1.80
C PHE A 232 8.74 -13.39 3.21
N GLY A 233 7.88 -12.38 3.36
CA GLY A 233 7.62 -11.73 4.64
C GLY A 233 8.62 -10.65 5.06
N LYS A 234 9.71 -10.47 4.34
CA LYS A 234 10.75 -9.48 4.64
C LYS A 234 10.71 -8.30 3.68
N LEU A 235 11.06 -7.12 4.17
CA LEU A 235 11.37 -5.97 3.33
C LEU A 235 12.82 -6.13 2.87
N VAL A 236 13.05 -6.25 1.56
CA VAL A 236 14.39 -6.53 1.02
C VAL A 236 15.06 -5.30 0.39
N GLU A 237 14.27 -4.33 -0.06
CA GLU A 237 14.78 -3.06 -0.56
C GLU A 237 13.77 -1.95 -0.29
N LEU A 238 14.23 -0.74 0.06
CA LEU A 238 13.41 0.45 0.25
C LEU A 238 14.19 1.67 -0.23
N ALA A 239 13.69 2.36 -1.25
CA ALA A 239 14.36 3.53 -1.80
C ALA A 239 13.38 4.46 -2.53
N PRO A 240 13.81 5.65 -3.01
CA PRO A 240 13.07 6.46 -3.97
C PRO A 240 12.64 5.60 -5.18
N ALA A 241 11.43 5.83 -5.68
CA ALA A 241 10.84 5.01 -6.75
C ALA A 241 11.71 4.93 -8.00
N ASP A 242 12.37 6.04 -8.36
CA ASP A 242 13.28 6.08 -9.49
C ASP A 242 14.55 5.23 -9.26
N ASP A 243 15.06 5.19 -8.01
CA ASP A 243 16.26 4.41 -7.68
C ASP A 243 15.95 2.92 -7.67
N VAL A 244 14.83 2.49 -7.07
CA VAL A 244 14.40 1.08 -7.12
C VAL A 244 14.27 0.58 -8.57
N TYR A 245 13.79 1.44 -9.47
CA TYR A 245 13.55 1.05 -10.86
C TYR A 245 14.82 1.11 -11.72
N ASN A 246 15.64 2.17 -11.59
CA ASN A 246 16.78 2.43 -12.46
C ASN A 246 18.10 1.91 -11.87
N LYS A 247 18.20 1.77 -10.55
CA LYS A 247 19.39 1.39 -9.79
C LYS A 247 19.07 0.34 -8.71
N PRO A 248 18.41 -0.78 -9.06
CA PRO A 248 18.06 -1.82 -8.11
C PRO A 248 19.33 -2.42 -7.48
N LEU A 249 19.37 -2.51 -6.16
CA LEU A 249 20.53 -3.05 -5.48
C LEU A 249 20.32 -4.49 -5.02
N HIS A 250 19.13 -4.84 -4.55
CA HIS A 250 18.84 -6.21 -4.14
C HIS A 250 18.58 -7.12 -5.34
N PRO A 251 19.20 -8.33 -5.42
CA PRO A 251 19.03 -9.22 -6.58
C PRO A 251 17.58 -9.63 -6.86
N TYR A 252 16.74 -9.73 -5.83
CA TYR A 252 15.31 -10.01 -6.03
C TYR A 252 14.59 -8.86 -6.76
N THR A 253 14.94 -7.60 -6.45
CA THR A 253 14.39 -6.43 -7.17
C THR A 253 14.78 -6.47 -8.64
N GLU A 254 16.03 -6.83 -8.97
CA GLU A 254 16.46 -7.05 -10.35
C GLU A 254 15.65 -8.17 -11.04
N SER A 255 15.39 -9.25 -10.30
CA SER A 255 14.55 -10.36 -10.80
C SER A 255 13.15 -9.88 -11.14
N LEU A 256 12.50 -9.11 -10.23
CA LEU A 256 11.18 -8.54 -10.48
C LEU A 256 11.15 -7.60 -11.69
N LEU A 257 12.13 -6.69 -11.79
CA LEU A 257 12.27 -5.78 -12.93
C LEU A 257 12.51 -6.55 -14.23
N SER A 258 13.33 -7.62 -14.17
CA SER A 258 13.58 -8.49 -15.30
C SER A 258 12.33 -9.23 -15.79
N ALA A 259 11.28 -9.34 -15.01
CA ALA A 259 10.03 -9.98 -15.38
C ALA A 259 9.02 -9.03 -16.06
N ILE A 260 9.21 -7.70 -16.00
CA ILE A 260 8.32 -6.71 -16.62
C ILE A 260 8.39 -6.82 -18.14
N PRO A 261 7.28 -7.12 -18.85
CA PRO A 261 7.29 -7.19 -20.30
C PRO A 261 7.60 -5.83 -20.93
N LEU A 262 8.48 -5.80 -21.93
CA LEU A 262 8.70 -4.61 -22.74
C LEU A 262 7.83 -4.66 -23.99
N PRO A 263 7.35 -3.52 -24.51
CA PRO A 263 6.47 -3.48 -25.68
C PRO A 263 7.17 -3.83 -27.01
N ASP A 264 8.45 -4.20 -26.99
CA ASP A 264 9.22 -4.64 -28.17
C ASP A 264 9.20 -6.17 -28.30
N PRO A 265 8.49 -6.73 -29.32
CA PRO A 265 8.41 -8.19 -29.54
C PRO A 265 9.75 -8.85 -29.88
N VAL A 266 10.68 -8.11 -30.52
CA VAL A 266 12.00 -8.63 -30.86
C VAL A 266 12.87 -8.77 -29.63
N TYR A 267 12.85 -7.77 -28.78
CA TYR A 267 13.55 -7.80 -27.50
C TYR A 267 13.01 -8.92 -26.61
N GLU A 268 11.68 -9.05 -26.47
CA GLU A 268 11.04 -10.08 -25.63
C GLU A 268 11.37 -11.52 -26.05
N ARG A 269 11.57 -11.79 -27.35
CA ARG A 269 11.96 -13.13 -27.83
C ARG A 269 13.36 -13.55 -27.38
N ASN A 270 14.26 -12.59 -27.22
CA ASN A 270 15.68 -12.84 -26.89
C ASN A 270 16.01 -12.55 -25.42
N ARG A 271 15.04 -12.12 -24.64
CA ARG A 271 15.21 -11.70 -23.26
C ARG A 271 15.48 -12.90 -22.35
N THR A 272 16.56 -12.83 -21.60
CA THR A 272 16.85 -13.77 -20.52
C THR A 272 16.27 -13.21 -19.21
N ARG A 273 15.31 -13.92 -18.64
CA ARG A 273 14.77 -13.55 -17.32
C ARG A 273 15.76 -13.97 -16.25
N PHE A 274 16.09 -13.05 -15.39
CA PHE A 274 16.86 -13.35 -14.18
C PHE A 274 15.94 -13.89 -13.10
N THR A 275 16.22 -15.08 -12.59
CA THR A 275 15.49 -15.66 -11.46
C THR A 275 16.34 -15.55 -10.21
N TYR A 276 15.82 -14.87 -9.20
CA TYR A 276 16.50 -14.76 -7.90
C TYR A 276 16.48 -16.12 -7.20
N VAL A 277 17.66 -16.51 -6.70
CA VAL A 277 17.84 -17.65 -5.82
C VAL A 277 18.39 -17.15 -4.49
N PRO A 278 17.73 -17.41 -3.37
CA PRO A 278 18.25 -17.02 -2.05
C PRO A 278 19.65 -17.59 -1.84
N ARG A 279 20.52 -16.79 -1.24
CA ARG A 279 21.87 -17.22 -0.92
C ARG A 279 21.85 -18.21 0.25
N GLU A 280 22.82 -19.12 0.27
CA GLU A 280 23.03 -20.00 1.41
C GLU A 280 23.42 -19.20 2.68
N GLU A 281 22.90 -19.67 3.81
CA GLU A 281 23.28 -19.10 5.11
C GLU A 281 24.77 -19.42 5.40
N ASN A 282 25.56 -18.37 5.58
CA ASN A 282 26.98 -18.50 5.95
C ASN A 282 27.28 -18.09 7.40
N GLY A 283 26.23 -17.88 8.21
CA GLY A 283 26.32 -17.44 9.60
C GLY A 283 26.48 -15.94 9.80
N GLU A 284 26.63 -15.13 8.73
CA GLU A 284 26.63 -13.68 8.83
C GLU A 284 25.18 -13.15 8.85
N PRO A 285 24.80 -12.29 9.83
CA PRO A 285 23.44 -11.79 9.94
C PRO A 285 23.10 -10.81 8.82
N GLU A 286 21.94 -11.01 8.21
CA GLU A 286 21.36 -10.06 7.26
C GLU A 286 20.43 -9.08 7.99
N ALA A 287 20.48 -7.81 7.60
CA ALA A 287 19.64 -6.74 8.13
C ALA A 287 19.40 -5.66 7.07
N MET A 288 18.35 -4.84 7.26
CA MET A 288 18.17 -3.63 6.47
C MET A 288 19.30 -2.63 6.76
N ARG A 289 20.05 -2.26 5.73
CA ARG A 289 21.19 -1.35 5.82
C ARG A 289 21.05 -0.21 4.83
N GLU A 290 21.38 1.00 5.26
CA GLU A 290 21.43 2.14 4.37
C GLU A 290 22.73 2.10 3.55
N ILE A 291 22.60 1.86 2.26
CA ILE A 291 23.73 1.77 1.33
C ILE A 291 24.19 3.15 0.89
N VAL A 292 23.25 3.97 0.46
CA VAL A 292 23.39 5.41 0.20
C VAL A 292 22.20 6.14 0.82
N PRO A 293 22.26 7.46 1.03
CA PRO A 293 21.18 8.21 1.68
C PRO A 293 19.79 7.91 1.10
N GLY A 294 18.89 7.38 1.93
CA GLY A 294 17.52 7.03 1.56
C GLY A 294 17.35 5.71 0.78
N HIS A 295 18.41 4.95 0.51
CA HIS A 295 18.36 3.67 -0.17
C HIS A 295 18.81 2.53 0.76
N PHE A 296 17.87 1.75 1.23
CA PHE A 296 18.06 0.65 2.18
C PHE A 296 17.94 -0.69 1.49
N VAL A 297 18.82 -1.62 1.84
CA VAL A 297 18.87 -3.00 1.28
C VAL A 297 19.02 -4.01 2.42
N TYR A 298 18.29 -5.09 2.36
CA TYR A 298 18.46 -6.24 3.25
C TYR A 298 19.64 -7.06 2.79
N CYS A 299 20.75 -6.95 3.50
CA CYS A 299 22.03 -7.53 3.11
C CYS A 299 22.94 -7.80 4.33
N ARG A 300 24.05 -8.52 4.09
CA ARG A 300 25.13 -8.71 5.05
C ARG A 300 26.00 -7.46 5.13
N GLU A 301 26.72 -7.28 6.24
CA GLU A 301 27.67 -6.17 6.37
C GLU A 301 28.76 -6.22 5.29
N SER A 302 29.22 -7.43 4.97
CA SER A 302 30.21 -7.68 3.92
C SER A 302 29.77 -7.27 2.50
N ASP A 303 28.46 -7.18 2.24
CA ASP A 303 27.91 -6.78 0.94
C ASP A 303 27.92 -5.24 0.74
N VAL A 304 27.95 -4.45 1.81
CA VAL A 304 27.80 -2.98 1.75
C VAL A 304 28.78 -2.29 0.78
N PRO A 305 30.11 -2.59 0.79
CA PRO A 305 31.02 -1.97 -0.15
C PRO A 305 30.72 -2.30 -1.61
N VAL A 306 30.30 -3.55 -1.87
CA VAL A 306 29.94 -4.01 -3.23
C VAL A 306 28.69 -3.31 -3.73
N LEU A 307 27.66 -3.17 -2.87
CA LEU A 307 26.42 -2.49 -3.21
C LEU A 307 26.62 -0.99 -3.44
N LYS A 308 27.49 -0.33 -2.66
CA LYS A 308 27.89 1.08 -2.90
C LYS A 308 28.56 1.25 -4.26
N ALA A 309 29.55 0.42 -4.57
CA ALA A 309 30.21 0.45 -5.87
C ALA A 309 29.22 0.16 -7.03
N LYS A 310 28.27 -0.76 -6.83
CA LYS A 310 27.22 -1.04 -7.80
C LYS A 310 26.34 0.20 -8.04
N TYR A 311 25.92 0.91 -6.98
CA TYR A 311 25.11 2.12 -7.11
C TYR A 311 25.81 3.25 -7.86
N GLU A 312 27.13 3.40 -7.66
CA GLU A 312 27.97 4.41 -8.32
C GLU A 312 28.18 4.11 -9.82
N ASN A 313 28.09 2.83 -10.23
CA ASN A 313 28.27 2.39 -11.61
C ASN A 313 26.98 2.44 -12.46
N TYR A 314 25.83 2.76 -11.88
CA TYR A 314 24.59 3.06 -12.58
C TYR A 314 24.56 4.51 -13.06
#